data_1f880f695cfb7f43f1fbb722969d1618
#
_entry.id   1f880f695cfb7f43f1fbb722969d1618
#
_cell.length_a   1.000
_cell.length_b   1.000
_cell.length_c   1.000
_cell.angle_alpha   90.00
_cell.angle_beta   90.00
_cell.angle_gamma   90.00
#
_symmetry.space_group_name_H-M   'P 1'
#
loop_
_entity.id
_entity.type
_entity.pdbx_description
1 polymer ?
#
loop_
_entity_poly.entity_id
_entity_poly.type
_entity_poly.pdbx_seq_one_letter_code
_entity_poly.pdbx_strand_id
1 'polypeptide(L)'
;DKANKKTSHSIFKKSVQIAAAIIVPFIIITTLVYNAGNKASPLSDMIVSVEEGEKANIILPDSTKVNLNAQSLLSYNVNEFNRKERRINFSGEAYFEIAKNNKPFIIQTSHMEVQVVGTSFNLRARDENISTEIDLLEGKVNLTSNTTKESILLLPHQKAILDKKSGKIKIVSGTPVESTAWRKGQLVFHGVDIKEVFREIERTY
;
A
#
# COMPACT_ATOMS: atom_id res chain seq x y z
N ASP A 1 75.68 -5.62 8.21
CA ASP A 1 74.32 -5.04 8.56
C ASP A 1 73.35 -4.84 7.36
N LYS A 2 73.77 -5.23 6.14
CA LYS A 2 72.91 -5.15 4.97
C LYS A 2 72.09 -6.42 4.62
N ALA A 3 72.46 -7.58 5.21
CA ALA A 3 71.77 -8.86 4.92
C ALA A 3 70.43 -9.05 5.65
N ASN A 4 70.27 -8.46 6.84
CA ASN A 4 69.09 -8.63 7.67
C ASN A 4 67.88 -7.79 7.23
N LYS A 5 68.06 -6.74 6.41
CA LYS A 5 66.99 -5.85 5.93
C LYS A 5 66.25 -6.43 4.74
N LYS A 6 66.92 -7.32 3.95
CA LYS A 6 66.34 -7.91 2.73
C LYS A 6 65.37 -9.08 3.03
N THR A 7 65.61 -9.81 4.11
CA THR A 7 64.77 -10.94 4.53
C THR A 7 63.46 -10.46 5.15
N SER A 8 63.44 -9.36 5.92
CA SER A 8 62.24 -8.81 6.54
C SER A 8 61.22 -8.33 5.50
N HIS A 9 61.67 -7.67 4.41
CA HIS A 9 60.78 -7.22 3.33
C HIS A 9 60.14 -8.35 2.52
N SER A 10 60.86 -9.48 2.37
CA SER A 10 60.35 -10.66 1.64
C SER A 10 59.27 -11.39 2.46
N ILE A 11 59.45 -11.51 3.75
CA ILE A 11 58.48 -12.16 4.67
C ILE A 11 57.22 -11.32 4.77
N PHE A 12 57.34 -9.99 4.87
CA PHE A 12 56.20 -9.06 4.91
C PHE A 12 55.38 -9.11 3.62
N LYS A 13 56.03 -9.12 2.44
CA LYS A 13 55.31 -9.25 1.15
C LYS A 13 54.57 -10.58 1.02
N LYS A 14 55.16 -11.69 1.49
CA LYS A 14 54.50 -13.00 1.48
C LYS A 14 53.28 -13.05 2.43
N SER A 15 53.39 -12.47 3.62
CA SER A 15 52.25 -12.42 4.56
C SER A 15 51.10 -11.55 4.03
N VAL A 16 51.37 -10.44 3.38
CA VAL A 16 50.34 -9.60 2.74
C VAL A 16 49.66 -10.33 1.57
N GLN A 17 50.44 -11.08 0.75
CA GLN A 17 49.86 -11.88 -0.32
C GLN A 17 48.97 -13.01 0.20
N ILE A 18 49.36 -13.70 1.28
CA ILE A 18 48.54 -14.75 1.91
C ILE A 18 47.27 -14.14 2.51
N ALA A 19 47.39 -13.00 3.21
CA ALA A 19 46.22 -12.31 3.77
C ALA A 19 45.23 -11.85 2.68
N ALA A 20 45.73 -11.29 1.57
CA ALA A 20 44.92 -10.89 0.45
C ALA A 20 44.21 -12.09 -0.23
N ALA A 21 44.88 -13.22 -0.34
CA ALA A 21 44.32 -14.45 -0.91
C ALA A 21 43.17 -15.05 -0.10
N ILE A 22 43.05 -14.71 1.18
CA ILE A 22 41.94 -15.14 2.06
C ILE A 22 40.86 -14.07 2.17
N ILE A 23 41.24 -12.81 2.35
CA ILE A 23 40.29 -11.70 2.59
C ILE A 23 39.48 -11.38 1.33
N VAL A 24 40.10 -11.39 0.16
CA VAL A 24 39.38 -11.03 -1.09
C VAL A 24 38.27 -12.04 -1.41
N PRO A 25 38.49 -13.38 -1.41
CA PRO A 25 37.42 -14.34 -1.63
C PRO A 25 36.36 -14.26 -0.53
N PHE A 26 36.74 -14.01 0.73
CA PHE A 26 35.80 -13.85 1.81
C PHE A 26 34.86 -12.66 1.60
N ILE A 27 35.38 -11.50 1.19
CA ILE A 27 34.56 -10.32 0.84
C ILE A 27 33.66 -10.63 -0.35
N ILE A 28 34.16 -11.31 -1.39
CA ILE A 28 33.36 -11.70 -2.56
C ILE A 28 32.22 -12.64 -2.14
N ILE A 29 32.52 -13.66 -1.34
CA ILE A 29 31.50 -14.60 -0.87
C ILE A 29 30.45 -13.90 0.00
N THR A 30 30.88 -13.05 0.95
CA THR A 30 29.94 -12.30 1.80
C THR A 30 29.08 -11.34 0.99
N THR A 31 29.62 -10.65 -0.01
CA THR A 31 28.83 -9.79 -0.90
C THR A 31 27.89 -10.58 -1.78
N LEU A 32 28.28 -11.74 -2.30
CA LEU A 32 27.41 -12.63 -3.08
C LEU A 32 26.28 -13.20 -2.22
N VAL A 33 26.56 -13.65 -1.01
CA VAL A 33 25.53 -14.16 -0.06
C VAL A 33 24.59 -13.04 0.36
N TYR A 34 25.11 -11.84 0.64
CA TYR A 34 24.30 -10.68 0.98
C TYR A 34 23.36 -10.27 -0.17
N ASN A 35 23.87 -10.23 -1.40
CA ASN A 35 23.09 -9.91 -2.59
C ASN A 35 22.11 -11.03 -2.98
N ALA A 36 22.46 -12.30 -2.77
CA ALA A 36 21.57 -13.42 -2.99
C ALA A 36 20.41 -13.46 -1.97
N GLY A 37 20.69 -13.13 -0.71
CA GLY A 37 19.67 -13.03 0.34
C GLY A 37 18.70 -11.85 0.16
N ASN A 38 19.11 -10.80 -0.58
CA ASN A 38 18.30 -9.63 -0.86
C ASN A 38 17.50 -9.72 -2.18
N LYS A 39 17.61 -10.80 -2.94
CA LYS A 39 16.70 -11.03 -4.07
C LYS A 39 15.32 -11.32 -3.50
N ALA A 40 14.40 -10.35 -3.60
CA ALA A 40 13.00 -10.55 -3.29
C ALA A 40 12.50 -11.80 -4.04
N SER A 41 11.88 -12.71 -3.30
CA SER A 41 11.26 -13.89 -3.91
C SER A 41 10.16 -13.43 -4.88
N PRO A 42 10.13 -13.90 -6.13
CA PRO A 42 9.19 -13.41 -7.14
C PRO A 42 7.72 -13.78 -6.89
N LEU A 43 7.40 -14.49 -5.81
CA LEU A 43 6.06 -14.96 -5.45
C LEU A 43 5.66 -14.50 -4.04
N SER A 44 5.73 -13.19 -3.77
CA SER A 44 5.44 -12.67 -2.43
C SER A 44 4.23 -11.74 -2.39
N ASP A 45 3.44 -11.64 -3.47
CA ASP A 45 2.25 -10.81 -3.46
C ASP A 45 1.04 -11.63 -3.03
N MET A 46 0.39 -11.19 -1.94
CA MET A 46 -0.93 -11.64 -1.56
C MET A 46 -1.95 -10.86 -2.36
N ILE A 47 -2.88 -11.56 -3.01
CA ILE A 47 -3.95 -10.97 -3.81
C ILE A 47 -5.28 -11.50 -3.27
N VAL A 48 -6.21 -10.58 -2.98
CA VAL A 48 -7.58 -10.88 -2.61
C VAL A 48 -8.49 -10.24 -3.65
N SER A 49 -9.23 -11.07 -4.40
CA SER A 49 -10.24 -10.66 -5.36
C SER A 49 -11.62 -11.04 -4.84
N VAL A 50 -12.56 -10.13 -4.96
CA VAL A 50 -13.97 -10.34 -4.61
C VAL A 50 -14.79 -10.23 -5.89
N GLU A 51 -15.52 -11.28 -6.19
CA GLU A 51 -16.34 -11.37 -7.40
C GLU A 51 -17.64 -10.55 -7.27
N GLU A 52 -18.41 -10.51 -8.35
CA GLU A 52 -19.72 -9.88 -8.40
C GLU A 52 -20.70 -10.59 -7.46
N GLY A 53 -21.54 -9.83 -6.77
CA GLY A 53 -22.49 -10.36 -5.77
C GLY A 53 -21.85 -10.77 -4.43
N GLU A 54 -20.54 -10.79 -4.31
CA GLU A 54 -19.84 -11.25 -3.13
C GLU A 54 -19.29 -10.12 -2.27
N LYS A 55 -18.96 -10.43 -1.03
CA LYS A 55 -18.25 -9.55 -0.07
C LYS A 55 -17.26 -10.36 0.72
N ALA A 56 -16.14 -9.77 1.08
CA ALA A 56 -15.14 -10.43 1.90
C ALA A 56 -14.74 -9.56 3.11
N ASN A 57 -14.49 -10.24 4.24
CA ASN A 57 -13.91 -9.61 5.43
C ASN A 57 -12.54 -10.22 5.64
N ILE A 58 -11.52 -9.40 5.63
CA ILE A 58 -10.13 -9.84 5.81
C ILE A 58 -9.47 -9.09 6.98
N ILE A 59 -8.50 -9.75 7.58
CA ILE A 59 -7.62 -9.16 8.58
C ILE A 59 -6.20 -9.24 8.04
N LEU A 60 -5.56 -8.08 7.89
CA LEU A 60 -4.18 -7.97 7.43
C LEU A 60 -3.20 -8.36 8.56
N PRO A 61 -1.92 -8.63 8.24
CA PRO A 61 -0.93 -9.06 9.23
C PRO A 61 -0.66 -8.05 10.36
N ASP A 62 -1.04 -6.77 10.18
CA ASP A 62 -0.94 -5.71 11.18
C ASP A 62 -2.21 -5.54 12.03
N SER A 63 -3.16 -6.46 11.92
CA SER A 63 -4.50 -6.44 12.54
C SER A 63 -5.47 -5.39 11.96
N THR A 64 -5.13 -4.75 10.85
CA THR A 64 -6.07 -3.92 10.09
C THR A 64 -7.21 -4.79 9.56
N LYS A 65 -8.46 -4.34 9.77
CA LYS A 65 -9.65 -5.01 9.24
C LYS A 65 -10.10 -4.31 7.97
N VAL A 66 -10.40 -5.10 6.95
CA VAL A 66 -10.92 -4.61 5.67
C VAL A 66 -12.17 -5.38 5.30
N ASN A 67 -13.28 -4.66 5.11
CA ASN A 67 -14.48 -5.22 4.49
C ASN A 67 -14.44 -4.83 3.01
N LEU A 68 -14.34 -5.81 2.13
CA LEU A 68 -14.31 -5.62 0.68
C LEU A 68 -15.72 -5.79 0.12
N ASN A 69 -16.16 -4.85 -0.71
CA ASN A 69 -17.40 -4.95 -1.46
C ASN A 69 -17.18 -5.71 -2.78
N ALA A 70 -18.26 -6.04 -3.47
CA ALA A 70 -18.23 -6.72 -4.76
C ALA A 70 -17.30 -6.04 -5.78
N GLN A 71 -16.67 -6.85 -6.64
CA GLN A 71 -15.72 -6.41 -7.67
C GLN A 71 -14.60 -5.54 -7.09
N SER A 72 -13.97 -6.01 -6.01
CA SER A 72 -12.83 -5.33 -5.36
C SER A 72 -11.59 -6.19 -5.38
N LEU A 73 -10.45 -5.54 -5.58
CA LEU A 73 -9.13 -6.16 -5.63
C LEU A 73 -8.21 -5.46 -4.63
N LEU A 74 -7.59 -6.25 -3.75
CA LEU A 74 -6.58 -5.80 -2.81
C LEU A 74 -5.33 -6.65 -2.98
N SER A 75 -4.17 -6.02 -3.07
CA SER A 75 -2.90 -6.75 -3.08
C SER A 75 -1.81 -6.07 -2.27
N TYR A 76 -0.89 -6.85 -1.73
CA TYR A 76 0.29 -6.34 -1.03
C TYR A 76 1.44 -7.35 -1.09
N ASN A 77 2.67 -6.85 -1.02
CA ASN A 77 3.85 -7.69 -0.94
C ASN A 77 4.06 -8.17 0.50
N VAL A 78 3.97 -9.50 0.73
CA VAL A 78 4.05 -10.11 2.07
C VAL A 78 5.41 -9.86 2.73
N ASN A 79 6.49 -9.81 1.96
CA ASN A 79 7.83 -9.63 2.49
C ASN A 79 8.16 -8.17 2.84
N GLU A 80 7.46 -7.21 2.23
CA GLU A 80 7.69 -5.77 2.43
C GLU A 80 6.67 -5.14 3.37
N PHE A 81 5.45 -5.72 3.43
CA PHE A 81 4.38 -5.22 4.29
C PHE A 81 4.83 -5.14 5.75
N ASN A 82 4.61 -3.98 6.36
CA ASN A 82 4.98 -3.69 7.75
C ASN A 82 6.50 -3.71 8.05
N ARG A 83 7.38 -3.61 7.05
CA ARG A 83 8.82 -3.37 7.27
C ARG A 83 9.09 -1.89 7.58
N LYS A 84 8.95 -1.01 6.60
CA LYS A 84 9.10 0.46 6.73
C LYS A 84 7.75 1.15 6.79
N GLU A 85 6.82 0.67 6.00
CA GLU A 85 5.44 1.13 5.84
C GLU A 85 4.51 -0.07 5.63
N ARG A 86 3.21 0.15 5.66
CA ARG A 86 2.16 -0.84 5.43
C ARG A 86 1.47 -0.48 4.12
N ARG A 87 2.04 -0.91 2.99
CA ARG A 87 1.56 -0.54 1.66
C ARG A 87 0.71 -1.64 1.05
N ILE A 88 -0.44 -1.24 0.50
CA ILE A 88 -1.33 -2.08 -0.31
C ILE A 88 -1.67 -1.38 -1.62
N ASN A 89 -2.00 -2.15 -2.65
CA ASN A 89 -2.69 -1.66 -3.84
C ASN A 89 -4.17 -2.02 -3.73
N PHE A 90 -5.03 -1.13 -4.21
CA PHE A 90 -6.46 -1.32 -4.08
C PHE A 90 -7.23 -0.74 -5.28
N SER A 91 -8.23 -1.50 -5.75
CA SER A 91 -9.27 -1.07 -6.68
C SER A 91 -10.61 -1.63 -6.22
N GLY A 92 -11.70 -0.88 -6.38
CA GLY A 92 -13.04 -1.29 -5.95
C GLY A 92 -13.62 -0.41 -4.85
N GLU A 93 -14.39 -1.00 -3.95
CA GLU A 93 -14.93 -0.35 -2.76
C GLU A 93 -14.66 -1.17 -1.51
N ALA A 94 -14.17 -0.50 -0.47
CA ALA A 94 -13.91 -1.15 0.81
C ALA A 94 -14.05 -0.19 1.98
N TYR A 95 -14.44 -0.75 3.11
CA TYR A 95 -14.37 -0.11 4.41
C TYR A 95 -13.13 -0.60 5.15
N PHE A 96 -12.33 0.34 5.61
CA PHE A 96 -11.07 0.10 6.30
C PHE A 96 -11.19 0.51 7.77
N GLU A 97 -10.77 -0.36 8.67
CA GLU A 97 -10.45 -0.06 10.07
C GLU A 97 -8.96 -0.29 10.27
N ILE A 98 -8.18 0.78 10.08
CA ILE A 98 -6.72 0.69 10.13
C ILE A 98 -6.24 0.61 11.57
N ALA A 99 -5.49 -0.43 11.90
CA ALA A 99 -4.87 -0.60 13.21
C ALA A 99 -3.88 0.54 13.48
N LYS A 100 -3.96 1.15 14.68
CA LYS A 100 -3.02 2.20 15.11
C LYS A 100 -1.59 1.64 15.18
N ASN A 101 -0.67 2.29 14.48
CA ASN A 101 0.74 1.88 14.42
C ASN A 101 1.62 3.11 14.11
N ASN A 102 2.89 3.06 14.51
CA ASN A 102 3.86 4.13 14.22
C ASN A 102 4.29 4.20 12.75
N LYS A 103 4.08 3.09 12.00
CA LYS A 103 4.36 3.04 10.56
C LYS A 103 3.13 3.50 9.78
N PRO A 104 3.27 4.34 8.76
CA PRO A 104 2.15 4.77 7.92
C PRO A 104 1.53 3.57 7.21
N PHE A 105 0.19 3.60 7.05
CA PHE A 105 -0.54 2.71 6.18
C PHE A 105 -0.85 3.46 4.88
N ILE A 106 -0.44 2.90 3.76
CA ILE A 106 -0.53 3.53 2.45
C ILE A 106 -1.38 2.66 1.54
N ILE A 107 -2.45 3.25 1.00
CA ILE A 107 -3.29 2.62 -0.03
C ILE A 107 -2.99 3.31 -1.35
N GLN A 108 -2.46 2.55 -2.29
CA GLN A 108 -2.23 3.00 -3.65
C GLN A 108 -3.42 2.61 -4.52
N THR A 109 -4.08 3.60 -5.11
CA THR A 109 -5.08 3.39 -6.17
C THR A 109 -4.55 3.92 -7.50
N SER A 110 -5.27 3.68 -8.59
CA SER A 110 -4.90 4.19 -9.92
C SER A 110 -4.74 5.72 -9.95
N HIS A 111 -5.55 6.46 -9.17
CA HIS A 111 -5.63 7.93 -9.26
C HIS A 111 -5.22 8.67 -7.99
N MET A 112 -5.14 7.99 -6.85
CA MET A 112 -4.90 8.62 -5.55
C MET A 112 -4.05 7.72 -4.65
N GLU A 113 -3.14 8.32 -3.88
CA GLU A 113 -2.50 7.70 -2.73
C GLU A 113 -3.22 8.18 -1.45
N VAL A 114 -3.53 7.23 -0.57
CA VAL A 114 -4.19 7.46 0.74
C VAL A 114 -3.23 7.06 1.84
N GLN A 115 -2.82 7.99 2.69
CA GLN A 115 -1.91 7.74 3.80
C GLN A 115 -2.58 8.01 5.14
N VAL A 116 -2.50 7.02 6.05
CA VAL A 116 -3.11 7.06 7.39
C VAL A 116 -2.21 6.41 8.44
N VAL A 117 -2.55 6.57 9.73
CA VAL A 117 -1.82 5.93 10.86
C VAL A 117 -2.73 5.04 11.71
N GLY A 118 -4.04 5.35 11.77
CA GLY A 118 -5.04 4.60 12.52
C GLY A 118 -6.37 5.31 12.35
N THR A 119 -7.19 4.86 11.42
CA THR A 119 -8.29 5.63 10.82
C THR A 119 -9.37 4.66 10.34
N SER A 120 -10.64 5.07 10.42
CA SER A 120 -11.78 4.33 9.89
C SER A 120 -12.44 5.13 8.78
N PHE A 121 -12.55 4.55 7.57
CA PHE A 121 -13.11 5.23 6.40
C PHE A 121 -13.63 4.24 5.35
N ASN A 122 -14.54 4.73 4.50
CA ASN A 122 -14.93 4.05 3.25
C ASN A 122 -14.17 4.64 2.07
N LEU A 123 -13.59 3.80 1.24
CA LEU A 123 -12.90 4.19 0.01
C LEU A 123 -13.59 3.51 -1.19
N ARG A 124 -14.05 4.34 -2.15
CA ARG A 124 -14.57 3.90 -3.45
C ARG A 124 -13.60 4.37 -4.54
N ALA A 125 -12.83 3.43 -5.09
CA ALA A 125 -11.79 3.66 -6.09
C ALA A 125 -11.95 2.69 -7.26
N ARG A 126 -13.15 2.64 -7.87
CA ARG A 126 -13.48 1.80 -9.02
C ARG A 126 -12.99 2.46 -10.30
N ASP A 127 -12.28 1.74 -11.17
CA ASP A 127 -11.65 2.31 -12.36
C ASP A 127 -12.68 2.84 -13.39
N GLU A 128 -13.86 2.23 -13.47
CA GLU A 128 -14.96 2.64 -14.35
C GLU A 128 -15.71 3.90 -13.89
N ASN A 129 -15.59 4.30 -12.62
CA ASN A 129 -16.25 5.51 -12.12
C ASN A 129 -15.47 6.77 -12.54
N ILE A 130 -16.18 7.90 -12.69
CA ILE A 130 -15.58 9.20 -13.03
C ILE A 130 -14.81 9.84 -11.88
N SER A 131 -15.03 9.37 -10.66
CA SER A 131 -14.40 9.87 -9.44
C SER A 131 -13.85 8.75 -8.56
N THR A 132 -12.90 9.10 -7.70
CA THR A 132 -12.50 8.32 -6.54
C THR A 132 -12.95 9.05 -5.29
N GLU A 133 -13.61 8.35 -4.37
CA GLU A 133 -14.27 8.95 -3.21
C GLU A 133 -13.78 8.32 -1.92
N ILE A 134 -13.61 9.13 -0.89
CA ILE A 134 -13.28 8.68 0.45
C ILE A 134 -14.15 9.42 1.47
N ASP A 135 -14.87 8.66 2.29
CA ASP A 135 -15.68 9.15 3.41
C ASP A 135 -14.98 8.82 4.73
N LEU A 136 -14.59 9.83 5.49
CA LEU A 136 -13.85 9.66 6.73
C LEU A 136 -14.78 9.61 7.94
N LEU A 137 -14.72 8.50 8.69
CA LEU A 137 -15.47 8.32 9.94
C LEU A 137 -14.66 8.79 11.14
N GLU A 138 -13.44 8.29 11.27
CA GLU A 138 -12.58 8.56 12.44
C GLU A 138 -11.12 8.69 12.03
N GLY A 139 -10.38 9.57 12.73
CA GLY A 139 -8.95 9.79 12.53
C GLY A 139 -8.64 10.90 11.55
N LYS A 140 -7.56 10.78 10.80
CA LYS A 140 -7.11 11.74 9.78
C LYS A 140 -6.56 10.99 8.57
N VAL A 141 -6.83 11.51 7.39
CA VAL A 141 -6.36 10.94 6.12
C VAL A 141 -5.62 12.01 5.34
N ASN A 142 -4.38 11.71 4.93
CA ASN A 142 -3.69 12.51 3.94
C ASN A 142 -3.90 11.89 2.57
N LEU A 143 -4.43 12.67 1.63
CA LEU A 143 -4.75 12.27 0.26
C LEU A 143 -3.83 12.98 -0.71
N THR A 144 -3.24 12.24 -1.63
CA THR A 144 -2.40 12.81 -2.69
C THR A 144 -2.93 12.36 -4.05
N SER A 145 -3.24 13.31 -4.92
CA SER A 145 -3.61 13.04 -6.31
C SER A 145 -2.38 12.54 -7.10
N ASN A 146 -2.50 11.41 -7.78
CA ASN A 146 -1.43 10.88 -8.62
C ASN A 146 -1.15 11.77 -9.84
N THR A 147 -2.14 12.54 -10.31
CA THR A 147 -2.05 13.40 -11.48
C THR A 147 -1.48 14.77 -11.13
N THR A 148 -2.11 15.50 -10.21
CA THR A 148 -1.73 16.89 -9.90
C THR A 148 -0.64 16.98 -8.83
N LYS A 149 -0.39 15.90 -8.07
CA LYS A 149 0.47 15.85 -6.87
C LYS A 149 -0.01 16.75 -5.74
N GLU A 150 -1.22 17.29 -5.86
CA GLU A 150 -1.88 18.01 -4.79
C GLU A 150 -2.14 17.06 -3.60
N SER A 151 -1.82 17.52 -2.39
CA SER A 151 -2.07 16.78 -1.15
C SER A 151 -3.02 17.56 -0.27
N ILE A 152 -4.01 16.86 0.29
CA ILE A 152 -4.98 17.43 1.22
C ILE A 152 -5.11 16.58 2.48
N LEU A 153 -5.43 17.22 3.59
CA LEU A 153 -5.76 16.56 4.85
C LEU A 153 -7.29 16.50 5.00
N LEU A 154 -7.84 15.30 5.10
CA LEU A 154 -9.25 15.05 5.36
C LEU A 154 -9.47 14.86 6.87
N LEU A 155 -10.52 15.48 7.40
CA LEU A 155 -10.93 15.41 8.79
C LEU A 155 -12.20 14.57 8.96
N PRO A 156 -12.53 14.09 10.17
CA PRO A 156 -13.72 13.31 10.42
C PRO A 156 -15.00 14.01 9.91
N HIS A 157 -15.93 13.22 9.38
CA HIS A 157 -17.18 13.67 8.77
C HIS A 157 -17.00 14.51 7.49
N GLN A 158 -15.82 14.46 6.88
CA GLN A 158 -15.59 15.01 5.56
C GLN A 158 -15.52 13.88 4.53
N LYS A 159 -15.94 14.22 3.30
CA LYS A 159 -15.79 13.38 2.11
C LYS A 159 -14.90 14.08 1.11
N ALA A 160 -13.90 13.39 0.61
CA ALA A 160 -13.09 13.84 -0.52
C ALA A 160 -13.57 13.15 -1.80
N ILE A 161 -13.66 13.94 -2.87
CA ILE A 161 -14.03 13.48 -4.21
C ILE A 161 -12.92 13.94 -5.16
N LEU A 162 -12.17 12.98 -5.70
CA LEU A 162 -11.18 13.22 -6.74
C LEU A 162 -11.82 13.00 -8.10
N ASP A 163 -11.87 14.04 -8.92
CA ASP A 163 -12.22 13.94 -10.33
C ASP A 163 -11.06 13.33 -11.12
N LYS A 164 -11.26 12.17 -11.72
CA LYS A 164 -10.20 11.40 -12.38
C LYS A 164 -9.64 12.07 -13.63
N LYS A 165 -10.47 12.86 -14.33
CA LYS A 165 -10.06 13.56 -15.55
C LYS A 165 -9.12 14.72 -15.26
N SER A 166 -9.44 15.53 -14.24
CA SER A 166 -8.64 16.71 -13.87
C SER A 166 -7.60 16.43 -12.79
N GLY A 167 -7.76 15.36 -12.02
CA GLY A 167 -6.94 15.05 -10.84
C GLY A 167 -7.20 15.99 -9.66
N LYS A 168 -8.20 16.86 -9.71
CA LYS A 168 -8.54 17.80 -8.64
C LYS A 168 -9.33 17.11 -7.54
N ILE A 169 -9.04 17.47 -6.28
CA ILE A 169 -9.74 16.95 -5.11
C ILE A 169 -10.65 18.02 -4.55
N LYS A 170 -11.93 17.67 -4.32
CA LYS A 170 -12.93 18.51 -3.66
C LYS A 170 -13.30 17.90 -2.32
N ILE A 171 -13.37 18.74 -1.28
CA ILE A 171 -13.90 18.32 0.04
C ILE A 171 -15.35 18.79 0.17
N VAL A 172 -16.22 17.89 0.63
CA VAL A 172 -17.63 18.17 0.95
C VAL A 172 -17.97 17.58 2.33
N SER A 173 -19.17 17.84 2.85
CA SER A 173 -19.66 17.14 4.02
C SER A 173 -19.81 15.65 3.74
N GLY A 174 -19.24 14.80 4.59
CA GLY A 174 -19.32 13.36 4.47
C GLY A 174 -20.64 12.81 4.98
N THR A 175 -21.06 11.67 4.43
CA THR A 175 -22.20 10.87 4.86
C THR A 175 -21.76 9.46 5.23
N PRO A 176 -20.91 9.29 6.29
CA PRO A 176 -20.26 8.02 6.57
C PRO A 176 -21.25 6.86 6.82
N VAL A 177 -22.43 7.15 7.36
CA VAL A 177 -23.49 6.14 7.58
C VAL A 177 -24.00 5.59 6.26
N GLU A 178 -24.20 6.46 5.27
CA GLU A 178 -24.70 6.10 3.95
C GLU A 178 -23.62 5.41 3.12
N SER A 179 -22.39 5.94 3.12
CA SER A 179 -21.27 5.36 2.37
C SER A 179 -20.88 3.96 2.88
N THR A 180 -21.27 3.60 4.09
CA THR A 180 -21.00 2.28 4.68
C THR A 180 -22.25 1.37 4.74
N ALA A 181 -23.41 1.83 4.24
CA ALA A 181 -24.68 1.09 4.29
C ALA A 181 -24.63 -0.25 3.54
N TRP A 182 -23.83 -0.34 2.48
CA TRP A 182 -23.60 -1.57 1.72
C TRP A 182 -23.08 -2.74 2.57
N ARG A 183 -22.38 -2.47 3.68
CA ARG A 183 -21.94 -3.51 4.64
C ARG A 183 -23.12 -4.23 5.30
N LYS A 184 -24.27 -3.58 5.35
CA LYS A 184 -25.55 -4.12 5.87
C LYS A 184 -26.49 -4.58 4.76
N GLY A 185 -26.01 -4.64 3.51
CA GLY A 185 -26.85 -5.00 2.35
C GLY A 185 -27.79 -3.89 1.88
N GLN A 186 -27.53 -2.63 2.26
CA GLN A 186 -28.35 -1.48 1.87
C GLN A 186 -27.60 -0.65 0.81
N LEU A 187 -28.28 -0.24 -0.24
CA LEU A 187 -27.78 0.70 -1.23
C LEU A 187 -28.48 2.05 -1.02
N VAL A 188 -27.70 3.11 -0.94
CA VAL A 188 -28.20 4.48 -0.75
C VAL A 188 -27.71 5.34 -1.89
N PHE A 189 -28.63 6.00 -2.59
CA PHE A 189 -28.35 6.81 -3.74
C PHE A 189 -28.89 8.24 -3.57
N HIS A 190 -28.07 9.24 -3.80
CA HIS A 190 -28.46 10.65 -3.76
C HIS A 190 -27.98 11.37 -5.02
N GLY A 191 -28.91 11.72 -5.91
CA GLY A 191 -28.62 12.52 -7.09
C GLY A 191 -27.62 11.89 -8.07
N VAL A 192 -27.55 10.56 -8.10
CA VAL A 192 -26.71 9.81 -9.05
C VAL A 192 -27.48 9.49 -10.33
N ASP A 193 -26.75 9.33 -11.44
CA ASP A 193 -27.34 8.89 -12.71
C ASP A 193 -27.98 7.50 -12.57
N ILE A 194 -29.14 7.30 -13.17
CA ILE A 194 -29.88 6.02 -13.13
C ILE A 194 -29.01 4.84 -13.65
N LYS A 195 -28.11 5.10 -14.60
CA LYS A 195 -27.19 4.08 -15.12
C LYS A 195 -26.19 3.62 -14.05
N GLU A 196 -25.77 4.51 -13.17
CA GLU A 196 -24.88 4.17 -12.06
C GLU A 196 -25.64 3.37 -10.99
N VAL A 197 -26.92 3.70 -10.75
CA VAL A 197 -27.81 2.91 -9.89
C VAL A 197 -27.91 1.47 -10.40
N PHE A 198 -28.19 1.25 -11.68
CA PHE A 198 -28.29 -0.09 -12.26
C PHE A 198 -26.96 -0.85 -12.16
N ARG A 199 -25.85 -0.22 -12.46
CA ARG A 199 -24.53 -0.87 -12.32
C ARG A 199 -24.24 -1.31 -10.88
N GLU A 200 -24.63 -0.49 -9.91
CA GLU A 200 -24.41 -0.85 -8.50
C GLU A 200 -25.33 -1.99 -8.03
N ILE A 201 -26.57 -2.05 -8.56
CA ILE A 201 -27.49 -3.17 -8.32
C ILE A 201 -26.93 -4.46 -8.96
N GLU A 202 -26.57 -4.44 -10.25
CA GLU A 202 -25.97 -5.58 -10.94
C GLU A 202 -24.71 -6.10 -10.24
N ARG A 203 -23.89 -5.21 -9.73
CA ARG A 203 -22.68 -5.57 -9.00
C ARG A 203 -22.96 -6.23 -7.64
N THR A 204 -24.05 -5.86 -7.01
CA THR A 204 -24.35 -6.25 -5.63
C THR A 204 -25.16 -7.55 -5.59
N TYR A 205 -25.95 -7.86 -6.62
CA TYR A 205 -26.89 -8.98 -6.72
C TYR A 205 -26.63 -9.84 -7.96
#